data_e48b1b24d15da43704fdbc7cbcc5e00b
#
_entry.id   e48b1b24d15da43704fdbc7cbcc5e00b
#
_cell.length_a   1.000
_cell.length_b   1.000
_cell.length_c   1.000
_cell.angle_alpha   90.00
_cell.angle_beta   90.00
_cell.angle_gamma   90.00
#
_symmetry.space_group_name_H-M   'P 1'
#
loop_
_entity.id
_entity.type
_entity.pdbx_description
1 polymer ?
#
loop_
_entity_poly.entity_id
_entity_poly.type
_entity_poly.pdbx_seq_one_letter_code
_entity_poly.pdbx_strand_id
1 'polypeptide(L)'
;CAVHPGTVVSELGRHLTDETLGALAAARAGLETVWKSPAQGAATSVWAAFVANADEVGGRYCEDCGVATVTDDPVSPTGVRAYALDAEHATALWAKSEEMVGERFA
;
A
#
# COMPACT_ATOMS: atom_id res chain seq x y z
N CYS A 1 2.22 10.58 3.43
CA CYS A 1 2.17 9.60 2.34
C CYS A 1 1.66 8.25 2.83
N ALA A 2 1.17 7.42 1.92
CA ALA A 2 0.89 6.01 2.15
C ALA A 2 2.04 5.18 1.58
N VAL A 3 2.48 4.14 2.29
CA VAL A 3 3.65 3.35 1.91
C VAL A 3 3.27 1.88 1.73
N HIS A 4 3.68 1.28 0.62
CA HIS A 4 3.54 -0.14 0.35
C HIS A 4 4.91 -0.84 0.48
N PRO A 5 5.06 -1.82 1.37
CA PRO A 5 6.34 -2.50 1.61
C PRO A 5 6.65 -3.58 0.56
N GLY A 6 5.72 -3.90 -0.32
CA GLY A 6 5.80 -5.07 -1.19
C GLY A 6 5.37 -6.36 -0.50
N THR A 7 5.62 -7.48 -1.15
CA THR A 7 5.35 -8.81 -0.58
C THR A 7 6.54 -9.25 0.27
N VAL A 8 6.41 -9.13 1.58
CA VAL A 8 7.51 -9.36 2.55
C VAL A 8 7.38 -10.71 3.23
N VAL A 9 8.48 -11.46 3.29
CA VAL A 9 8.57 -12.67 4.11
C VAL A 9 8.70 -12.25 5.57
N SER A 10 7.65 -12.41 6.36
CA SER A 10 7.61 -11.99 7.77
C SER A 10 6.71 -12.90 8.60
N GLU A 11 6.78 -12.75 9.92
CA GLU A 11 5.93 -13.47 10.88
C GLU A 11 4.43 -13.09 10.79
N LEU A 12 4.06 -12.13 9.95
CA LEU A 12 2.66 -11.75 9.76
C LEU A 12 1.80 -12.94 9.28
N GLY A 13 2.41 -13.82 8.47
CA GLY A 13 1.77 -15.02 7.94
C GLY A 13 1.65 -16.20 8.93
N ARG A 14 2.19 -16.12 10.14
CA ARG A 14 2.26 -17.24 11.10
C ARG A 14 0.92 -17.86 11.48
N HIS A 15 -0.18 -17.14 11.30
CA HIS A 15 -1.52 -17.60 11.63
C HIS A 15 -2.35 -18.01 10.39
N LEU A 16 -1.75 -17.93 9.19
CA LEU A 16 -2.41 -18.36 7.97
C LEU A 16 -2.44 -19.88 7.92
N THR A 17 -3.61 -20.43 7.57
CA THR A 17 -3.77 -21.87 7.32
C THR A 17 -3.28 -22.23 5.92
N ASP A 18 -2.97 -23.53 5.71
CA ASP A 18 -2.60 -24.02 4.37
C ASP A 18 -3.69 -23.73 3.33
N GLU A 19 -4.96 -23.77 3.71
CA GLU A 19 -6.09 -23.42 2.87
C GLU A 19 -6.01 -21.93 2.44
N THR A 20 -5.76 -21.02 3.39
CA THR A 20 -5.63 -19.58 3.12
C THR A 20 -4.42 -19.32 2.24
N LEU A 21 -3.29 -19.99 2.49
CA LEU A 21 -2.08 -19.87 1.67
C LEU A 21 -2.32 -20.38 0.24
N GLY A 22 -3.06 -21.49 0.09
CA GLY A 22 -3.44 -22.02 -1.21
C GLY A 22 -4.36 -21.06 -1.98
N ALA A 23 -5.34 -20.46 -1.32
CA ALA A 23 -6.23 -19.46 -1.92
C ALA A 23 -5.46 -18.20 -2.36
N LEU A 24 -4.53 -17.71 -1.54
CA LEU A 24 -3.66 -16.58 -1.89
C LEU A 24 -2.75 -16.88 -3.07
N ALA A 25 -2.17 -18.08 -3.11
CA ALA A 25 -1.34 -18.52 -4.24
C ALA A 25 -2.16 -18.61 -5.53
N ALA A 26 -3.38 -19.16 -5.47
CA ALA A 26 -4.28 -19.23 -6.61
C ALA A 26 -4.70 -17.85 -7.11
N ALA A 27 -5.03 -16.92 -6.21
CA ALA A 27 -5.40 -15.55 -6.55
C ALA A 27 -4.23 -14.75 -7.20
N ARG A 28 -2.99 -15.18 -6.99
CA ARG A 28 -1.78 -14.58 -7.56
C ARG A 28 -1.20 -15.38 -8.74
N ALA A 29 -1.88 -16.43 -9.17
CA ALA A 29 -1.42 -17.25 -10.28
C ALA A 29 -1.28 -16.38 -11.55
N GLY A 30 -0.10 -16.41 -12.17
CA GLY A 30 0.23 -15.60 -13.34
C GLY A 30 0.77 -14.19 -13.03
N LEU A 31 0.80 -13.76 -11.77
CA LEU A 31 1.49 -12.54 -11.37
C LEU A 31 2.92 -12.87 -10.92
N GLU A 32 3.89 -12.15 -11.48
CA GLU A 32 5.26 -12.24 -11.01
C GLU A 32 5.36 -11.60 -9.62
N THR A 33 5.56 -12.43 -8.60
CA THR A 33 5.67 -11.96 -7.20
C THR A 33 7.13 -11.91 -6.81
N VAL A 34 7.65 -10.70 -6.60
CA VAL A 34 8.98 -10.48 -6.04
C VAL A 34 8.88 -10.49 -4.52
N TRP A 35 9.44 -11.53 -3.91
CA TRP A 35 9.52 -11.64 -2.45
C TRP A 35 10.65 -10.78 -1.89
N LYS A 36 10.34 -10.02 -0.84
CA LYS A 36 11.28 -9.13 -0.16
C LYS A 36 11.65 -9.67 1.22
N SER A 37 12.88 -9.44 1.63
CA SER A 37 13.28 -9.61 3.02
C SER A 37 12.65 -8.54 3.90
N PRO A 38 12.60 -8.69 5.23
CA PRO A 38 12.11 -7.65 6.14
C PRO A 38 12.82 -6.30 5.97
N ALA A 39 14.15 -6.32 5.75
CA ALA A 39 14.92 -5.11 5.50
C ALA A 39 14.52 -4.41 4.19
N GLN A 40 14.29 -5.17 3.12
CA GLN A 40 13.80 -4.63 1.85
C GLN A 40 12.36 -4.10 2.00
N GLY A 41 11.52 -4.77 2.79
CA GLY A 41 10.15 -4.30 3.09
C GLY A 41 10.15 -2.98 3.86
N ALA A 42 11.09 -2.77 4.78
CA ALA A 42 11.23 -1.53 5.53
C ALA A 42 11.80 -0.37 4.69
N ALA A 43 12.50 -0.65 3.59
CA ALA A 43 13.26 0.34 2.84
C ALA A 43 12.41 1.53 2.37
N THR A 44 11.21 1.29 1.83
CA THR A 44 10.33 2.37 1.37
C THR A 44 9.88 3.27 2.53
N SER A 45 9.59 2.71 3.70
CA SER A 45 9.22 3.48 4.89
C SER A 45 10.38 4.37 5.36
N VAL A 46 11.60 3.81 5.41
CA VAL A 46 12.81 4.56 5.78
C VAL A 46 13.11 5.66 4.76
N TRP A 47 13.02 5.33 3.47
CA TRP A 47 13.22 6.31 2.39
C TRP A 47 12.21 7.45 2.50
N ALA A 48 10.92 7.17 2.65
CA ALA A 48 9.87 8.19 2.73
C ALA A 48 10.00 9.08 3.97
N ALA A 49 10.50 8.52 5.10
CA ALA A 49 10.61 9.25 6.35
C ALA A 49 11.89 10.11 6.47
N PHE A 50 12.98 9.69 5.85
CA PHE A 50 14.31 10.28 6.13
C PHE A 50 15.08 10.73 4.89
N VAL A 51 14.71 10.28 3.70
CA VAL A 51 15.47 10.55 2.47
C VAL A 51 14.68 11.38 1.46
N ALA A 52 13.41 11.03 1.25
CA ALA A 52 12.56 11.69 0.28
C ALA A 52 12.25 13.14 0.67
N ASN A 53 12.06 13.99 -0.34
CA ASN A 53 11.58 15.35 -0.10
C ASN A 53 10.10 15.30 0.33
N ALA A 54 9.75 15.96 1.44
CA ALA A 54 8.38 15.99 1.97
C ALA A 54 7.35 16.52 0.94
N ASP A 55 7.74 17.49 0.12
CA ASP A 55 6.87 18.06 -0.92
C ASP A 55 6.60 17.07 -2.07
N GLU A 56 7.50 16.11 -2.29
CA GLU A 56 7.33 15.08 -3.31
C GLU A 56 6.45 13.93 -2.84
N VAL A 57 6.55 13.55 -1.57
CA VAL A 57 5.85 12.37 -1.03
C VAL A 57 4.57 12.71 -0.28
N GLY A 58 4.35 13.98 0.08
CA GLY A 58 3.15 14.44 0.78
C GLY A 58 1.87 14.10 0.01
N GLY A 59 0.92 13.40 0.66
CA GLY A 59 -0.34 12.97 0.04
C GLY A 59 -0.19 11.92 -1.08
N ARG A 60 1.00 11.33 -1.27
CA ARG A 60 1.28 10.36 -2.33
C ARG A 60 1.27 8.92 -1.81
N TYR A 61 1.08 8.00 -2.75
CA TYR A 61 1.32 6.56 -2.53
C TYR A 61 2.73 6.23 -3.00
N CYS A 62 3.48 5.55 -2.14
CA CYS A 62 4.91 5.27 -2.36
C CYS A 62 5.17 3.76 -2.28
N GLU A 63 5.97 3.27 -3.22
CA GLU A 63 6.44 1.88 -3.30
C GLU A 63 7.87 1.87 -3.85
N ASP A 64 8.64 0.83 -3.53
CA ASP A 64 10.01 0.62 -4.04
C ASP A 64 10.92 1.86 -3.96
N CYS A 65 10.87 2.57 -2.82
CA CYS A 65 11.62 3.80 -2.57
C CYS A 65 11.35 4.90 -3.61
N GLY A 66 10.11 5.02 -4.08
CA GLY A 66 9.68 6.05 -5.03
C GLY A 66 8.20 6.37 -4.89
N VAL A 67 7.77 7.45 -5.52
CA VAL A 67 6.34 7.74 -5.70
C VAL A 67 5.80 6.82 -6.78
N ALA A 68 4.72 6.10 -6.46
CA ALA A 68 4.11 5.14 -7.37
C ALA A 68 3.53 5.83 -8.62
N THR A 69 3.66 5.18 -9.75
CA THR A 69 3.03 5.62 -10.99
C THR A 69 1.53 5.38 -10.96
N VAL A 70 0.75 6.29 -11.56
CA VAL A 70 -0.69 6.08 -11.72
C VAL A 70 -0.93 5.07 -12.83
N THR A 71 -1.71 4.03 -12.53
CA THR A 71 -2.10 3.02 -13.52
C THR A 71 -3.51 2.51 -13.22
N ASP A 72 -4.33 2.37 -14.23
CA ASP A 72 -5.65 1.75 -14.15
C ASP A 72 -5.66 0.32 -14.74
N ASP A 73 -4.50 -0.22 -15.09
CA ASP A 73 -4.36 -1.61 -15.50
C ASP A 73 -4.71 -2.55 -14.32
N PRO A 74 -5.81 -3.32 -14.41
CA PRO A 74 -6.30 -4.15 -13.30
C PRO A 74 -5.35 -5.28 -12.92
N VAL A 75 -4.44 -5.65 -13.81
CA VAL A 75 -3.46 -6.74 -13.59
C VAL A 75 -2.07 -6.25 -13.21
N SER A 76 -1.85 -4.93 -13.18
CA SER A 76 -0.56 -4.38 -12.75
C SER A 76 -0.28 -4.72 -11.27
N PRO A 77 0.84 -5.34 -10.95
CA PRO A 77 1.23 -5.64 -9.57
C PRO A 77 1.76 -4.40 -8.82
N THR A 78 1.98 -3.30 -9.52
CA THR A 78 2.54 -2.04 -9.00
C THR A 78 1.68 -0.86 -9.40
N GLY A 79 1.97 0.29 -8.82
CA GLY A 79 1.28 1.55 -9.11
C GLY A 79 0.08 1.82 -8.21
N VAL A 80 -0.51 2.99 -8.41
CA VAL A 80 -1.69 3.45 -7.67
C VAL A 80 -2.83 3.73 -8.65
N ARG A 81 -4.05 3.37 -8.27
CA ARG A 81 -5.24 3.65 -9.10
C ARG A 81 -5.61 5.11 -9.03
N ALA A 82 -6.07 5.68 -10.15
CA ALA A 82 -6.44 7.09 -10.22
C ALA A 82 -7.50 7.48 -9.16
N TYR A 83 -8.47 6.62 -8.90
CA TYR A 83 -9.51 6.88 -7.88
C TYR A 83 -8.94 7.04 -6.45
N ALA A 84 -7.81 6.41 -6.14
CA ALA A 84 -7.17 6.51 -4.82
C ALA A 84 -6.49 7.86 -4.58
N LEU A 85 -6.33 8.66 -5.62
CA LEU A 85 -5.76 10.02 -5.57
C LEU A 85 -6.83 11.11 -5.67
N ASP A 86 -8.10 10.74 -5.68
CA ASP A 86 -9.23 11.66 -5.76
C ASP A 86 -9.45 12.38 -4.42
N ALA A 87 -9.22 13.68 -4.40
CA ALA A 87 -9.30 14.49 -3.19
C ALA A 87 -10.75 14.66 -2.67
N GLU A 88 -11.74 14.64 -3.56
CA GLU A 88 -13.15 14.74 -3.16
C GLU A 88 -13.59 13.45 -2.46
N HIS A 89 -13.22 12.30 -3.01
CA HIS A 89 -13.47 11.00 -2.38
C HIS A 89 -12.72 10.85 -1.04
N ALA A 90 -11.48 11.34 -0.95
CA ALA A 90 -10.73 11.32 0.30
C ALA A 90 -11.41 12.17 1.40
N THR A 91 -11.89 13.35 1.04
CA THR A 91 -12.64 14.23 1.95
C THR A 91 -13.97 13.58 2.39
N ALA A 92 -14.70 12.98 1.47
CA ALA A 92 -15.95 12.28 1.78
C ALA A 92 -15.72 11.06 2.67
N LEU A 93 -14.63 10.29 2.43
CA LEU A 93 -14.25 9.16 3.27
C LEU A 93 -13.88 9.60 4.68
N TRP A 94 -13.15 10.72 4.82
CA TRP A 94 -12.79 11.27 6.12
C TRP A 94 -14.04 11.65 6.91
N ALA A 95 -14.95 12.44 6.31
CA ALA A 95 -16.21 12.84 6.94
C ALA A 95 -17.07 11.62 7.35
N LYS A 96 -17.12 10.60 6.50
CA LYS A 96 -17.84 9.35 6.80
C LYS A 96 -17.20 8.58 7.95
N SER A 97 -15.89 8.57 8.03
CA SER A 97 -15.16 7.91 9.12
C SER A 97 -15.43 8.59 10.46
N GLU A 98 -15.40 9.93 10.51
CA GLU A 98 -15.76 10.70 11.70
C GLU A 98 -17.21 10.43 12.18
N GLU A 99 -18.15 10.38 11.23
CA GLU A 99 -19.54 10.01 11.52
C GLU A 99 -19.63 8.61 12.16
N MET A 100 -18.91 7.64 11.61
CA MET A 100 -18.97 6.25 12.08
C MET A 100 -18.37 6.05 13.47
N VAL A 101 -17.33 6.80 13.83
CA VAL A 101 -16.71 6.74 15.17
C VAL A 101 -17.34 7.70 16.15
N GLY A 102 -18.17 8.64 15.69
CA GLY A 102 -18.83 9.65 16.53
C GLY A 102 -17.89 10.73 17.07
N GLU A 103 -16.73 10.91 16.45
CA GLU A 103 -15.69 11.85 16.87
C GLU A 103 -15.16 12.62 15.66
N ARG A 104 -14.79 13.89 15.86
CA ARG A 104 -14.17 14.73 14.82
C ARG A 104 -12.71 14.96 15.15
N PHE A 105 -11.88 14.85 14.12
CA PHE A 105 -10.44 15.05 14.20
C PHE A 105 -10.05 16.30 13.40
N ALA A 106 -9.29 17.19 14.04
CA ALA A 106 -8.82 18.42 13.42
C ALA A 106 -7.62 18.16 12.47
#